data_2b5cb190f3216c82d063120122361ca7
#
_entry.id   2b5cb190f3216c82d063120122361ca7
#
_cell.length_a   1.000
_cell.length_b   1.000
_cell.length_c   1.000
_cell.angle_alpha   90.00
_cell.angle_beta   90.00
_cell.angle_gamma   90.00
#
_symmetry.space_group_name_H-M   'P 1'
#
loop_
_entity.id
_entity.type
_entity.pdbx_description
1 polymer ?
#
loop_
_entity_poly.entity_id
_entity_poly.type
_entity_poly.pdbx_seq_one_letter_code
_entity_poly.pdbx_strand_id
1 'polypeptide(L)' 'MEAVLSPPTDNVAEVARGRLCNSPYMAIRSVSCDFKNGVLLLRGRLPSFHHKQMAQEAVRPLAGVGQIVNAIEVVD' A
#
# COMPACT_ATOMS: atom_id res chain seq x y z
N MET A 1 27.91 5.95 5.02
CA MET A 1 27.39 6.05 4.98
C MET A 1 26.58 6.29 4.60
N GLU A 2 26.20 6.40 4.50
CA GLU A 2 25.55 6.64 4.22
C GLU A 2 24.68 6.73 3.97
N ALA A 3 24.45 6.66 3.98
CA ALA A 3 23.66 6.80 3.78
C ALA A 3 22.71 6.96 3.58
N VAL A 4 22.62 6.90 3.63
CA VAL A 4 21.65 7.15 3.61
C VAL A 4 20.76 7.80 3.20
N LEU A 5 20.56 8.06 2.90
CA LEU A 5 19.76 8.83 2.45
C LEU A 5 18.76 8.28 1.62
N SER A 6 17.92 7.36 2.00
CA SER A 6 16.81 6.95 1.25
C SER A 6 15.91 8.11 1.03
N PRO A 7 15.48 8.38 -0.18
CA PRO A 7 14.51 9.44 -0.41
C PRO A 7 13.22 9.14 0.36
N PRO A 8 12.50 10.17 0.80
CA PRO A 8 11.24 9.96 1.52
C PRO A 8 10.24 9.10 0.75
N THR A 9 10.31 9.13 -0.59
CA THR A 9 9.40 8.33 -1.40
C THR A 9 9.60 6.84 -1.18
N ASP A 10 10.85 6.42 -0.99
CA ASP A 10 11.13 5.02 -0.74
C ASP A 10 10.57 4.57 0.60
N ASN A 11 10.66 5.47 1.58
CA ASN A 11 10.11 5.17 2.88
C ASN A 11 8.62 4.97 2.87
N VAL A 12 7.90 5.77 2.09
CA VAL A 12 6.46 5.65 2.02
C VAL A 12 6.06 4.28 1.49
N ALA A 13 6.70 3.84 0.42
CA ALA A 13 6.37 2.54 -0.16
C ALA A 13 6.65 1.41 0.83
N GLU A 14 7.77 1.51 1.55
CA GLU A 14 8.12 0.48 2.51
C GLU A 14 7.17 0.46 3.69
N VAL A 15 6.79 1.60 4.18
CA VAL A 15 5.85 1.68 5.29
C VAL A 15 4.50 1.13 4.86
N ALA A 16 4.06 1.48 3.65
CA ALA A 16 2.80 0.96 3.12
C ALA A 16 2.84 -0.56 3.03
N ARG A 17 3.94 -1.09 2.50
CA ARG A 17 4.10 -2.53 2.39
C ARG A 17 4.07 -3.19 3.75
N GLY A 18 4.72 -2.59 4.74
CA GLY A 18 4.71 -3.13 6.08
C GLY A 18 3.32 -3.16 6.68
N ARG A 19 2.53 -2.12 6.45
CA ARG A 19 1.17 -2.11 6.96
C ARG A 19 0.31 -3.18 6.32
N LEU A 20 0.50 -3.40 5.02
CA LEU A 20 -0.24 -4.45 4.32
C LEU A 20 0.19 -5.83 4.81
N CYS A 21 1.48 -6.01 5.03
CA CYS A 21 2.01 -7.29 5.51
C CYS A 21 1.59 -7.60 6.94
N ASN A 22 1.30 -6.58 7.72
CA ASN A 22 0.87 -6.78 9.09
C ASN A 22 -0.62 -7.02 9.23
N SER A 23 -1.33 -7.05 8.12
CA SER A 23 -2.76 -7.32 8.17
C SER A 23 -3.02 -8.75 8.66
N PRO A 24 -4.06 -8.95 9.48
CA PRO A 24 -4.44 -10.31 9.86
C PRO A 24 -5.05 -11.12 8.72
N TYR A 25 -5.34 -10.46 7.59
CA TYR A 25 -5.95 -11.14 6.45
C TYR A 25 -4.88 -11.49 5.44
N MET A 26 -4.69 -12.78 5.19
CA MET A 26 -3.63 -13.23 4.29
C MET A 26 -3.77 -12.65 2.89
N ALA A 27 -5.00 -12.49 2.43
CA ALA A 27 -5.22 -11.93 1.10
C ALA A 27 -4.64 -10.53 0.97
N ILE A 28 -4.75 -9.73 2.03
CA ILE A 28 -4.25 -8.37 2.01
C ILE A 28 -2.73 -8.34 2.00
N ARG A 29 -2.10 -9.33 2.59
CA ARG A 29 -0.63 -9.39 2.64
C ARG A 29 0.00 -9.51 1.26
N SER A 30 -0.76 -9.96 0.27
CA SER A 30 -0.25 -10.13 -1.08
C SER A 30 -0.46 -8.90 -1.96
N VAL A 31 -1.04 -7.86 -1.43
CA VAL A 31 -1.25 -6.62 -2.18
C VAL A 31 0.08 -5.93 -2.40
N SER A 32 0.33 -5.49 -3.64
CA SER A 32 1.52 -4.72 -3.97
C SER A 32 1.23 -3.25 -3.87
N CYS A 33 2.26 -2.46 -3.59
CA CYS A 33 2.11 -1.03 -3.60
C CYS A 33 3.32 -0.37 -4.22
N ASP A 34 3.07 0.74 -4.90
CA ASP A 34 4.11 1.58 -5.48
C ASP A 34 3.82 3.02 -5.11
N PHE A 35 4.86 3.79 -4.89
CA PHE A 35 4.69 5.19 -4.56
C PHE A 35 5.49 6.02 -5.56
N LYS A 36 4.83 6.99 -6.17
CA LYS A 36 5.47 7.83 -7.16
C LYS A 36 4.77 9.18 -7.22
N ASN A 37 5.53 10.26 -7.12
CA ASN A 37 5.00 11.63 -7.25
C ASN A 37 3.83 11.92 -6.32
N GLY A 38 3.90 11.41 -5.09
CA GLY A 38 2.84 11.64 -4.11
C GLY A 38 1.64 10.73 -4.26
N VAL A 39 1.67 9.81 -5.21
CA VAL A 39 0.56 8.90 -5.47
C VAL A 39 0.97 7.49 -5.03
N LEU A 40 0.15 6.90 -4.17
CA LEU A 40 0.35 5.53 -3.73
C LEU A 40 -0.60 4.64 -4.51
N LEU A 41 -0.03 3.71 -5.27
CA LEU A 41 -0.81 2.81 -6.11
C LEU A 41 -0.85 1.45 -5.47
N LEU A 42 -2.06 0.91 -5.30
CA LEU A 42 -2.26 -0.44 -4.77
C LEU A 42 -2.69 -1.35 -5.89
N ARG A 43 -2.10 -2.54 -5.95
CA ARG A 43 -2.39 -3.52 -7.00
C ARG A 43 -2.49 -4.90 -6.40
N GLY A 44 -3.30 -5.72 -7.01
CA GLY A 44 -3.46 -7.10 -6.58
C GLY A 44 -4.85 -7.60 -6.86
N ARG A 45 -5.17 -8.75 -6.29
CA ARG A 45 -6.48 -9.37 -6.42
C ARG A 45 -6.97 -9.77 -5.06
N LEU A 46 -8.19 -9.38 -4.76
CA LEU A 46 -8.80 -9.69 -3.47
C LEU A 46 -10.18 -10.27 -3.68
N PRO A 47 -10.65 -11.07 -2.72
CA PRO A 47 -11.90 -11.81 -2.91
C PRO A 47 -13.16 -11.00 -2.71
N SER A 48 -13.06 -9.77 -2.18
CA SER A 48 -14.25 -8.98 -1.97
C SER A 48 -13.92 -7.50 -1.93
N PHE A 49 -14.92 -6.68 -2.13
CA PHE A 49 -14.78 -5.24 -1.99
C PHE A 49 -14.40 -4.85 -0.57
N HIS A 50 -14.88 -5.61 0.39
CA HIS A 50 -14.54 -5.36 1.78
C HIS A 50 -13.02 -5.44 1.99
N HIS A 51 -12.39 -6.47 1.44
CA HIS A 51 -10.94 -6.62 1.53
C HIS A 51 -10.23 -5.50 0.78
N LYS A 52 -10.75 -5.10 -0.37
CA LYS A 52 -10.17 -4.01 -1.14
C LYS A 52 -10.18 -2.72 -0.33
N GLN A 53 -11.29 -2.45 0.35
CA GLN A 53 -11.39 -1.27 1.18
C GLN A 53 -10.45 -1.35 2.38
N MET A 54 -10.34 -2.53 2.98
CA MET A 54 -9.44 -2.71 4.11
C MET A 54 -7.99 -2.47 3.74
N ALA A 55 -7.60 -2.90 2.54
CA ALA A 55 -6.23 -2.65 2.08
C ALA A 55 -5.98 -1.14 1.96
N GLN A 56 -6.94 -0.41 1.42
CA GLN A 56 -6.80 1.03 1.29
C GLN A 56 -6.75 1.70 2.67
N GLU A 57 -7.58 1.25 3.60
CA GLU A 57 -7.59 1.80 4.95
C GLU A 57 -6.27 1.57 5.67
N ALA A 58 -5.64 0.43 5.39
CA ALA A 58 -4.38 0.10 6.05
C ALA A 58 -3.28 1.09 5.71
N VAL A 59 -3.32 1.69 4.52
CA VAL A 59 -2.27 2.61 4.08
C VAL A 59 -2.74 4.06 4.06
N ARG A 60 -3.97 4.30 4.43
CA ARG A 60 -4.56 5.62 4.30
C ARG A 60 -3.87 6.71 5.12
N PRO A 61 -3.50 6.44 6.37
CA PRO A 61 -2.94 7.52 7.20
C PRO A 61 -1.45 7.77 7.02
N LEU A 62 -0.88 7.36 5.89
CA LEU A 62 0.56 7.56 5.69
C LEU A 62 0.88 9.01 5.34
N ALA A 63 1.88 9.55 6.03
CA ALA A 63 2.37 10.88 5.72
C ALA A 63 3.06 10.87 4.36
N GLY A 64 2.94 11.96 3.64
CA GLY A 64 3.58 12.09 2.35
C GLY A 64 2.76 11.60 1.18
N VAL A 65 1.63 10.97 1.43
CA VAL A 65 0.75 10.48 0.37
C VAL A 65 -0.31 11.53 0.08
N GLY A 66 -0.31 12.04 -1.15
CA GLY A 66 -1.32 13.00 -1.57
C GLY A 66 -2.55 12.33 -2.16
N GLN A 67 -2.36 11.15 -2.70
CA GLN A 67 -3.47 10.44 -3.35
C GLN A 67 -3.22 8.95 -3.30
N ILE A 68 -4.28 8.19 -3.09
CA ILE A 68 -4.22 6.73 -3.15
C ILE A 68 -5.05 6.27 -4.35
N VAL A 69 -4.41 5.52 -5.23
CA VAL A 69 -5.11 4.89 -6.35
C VAL A 69 -5.24 3.41 -6.02
N ASN A 70 -6.46 2.96 -5.83
CA ASN A 70 -6.72 1.57 -5.47
C ASN A 70 -7.09 0.80 -6.72
N ALA A 71 -6.08 0.21 -7.34
CA ALA A 71 -6.24 -0.56 -8.56
C ALA A 71 -6.35 -2.06 -8.28
N ILE A 72 -6.74 -2.41 -7.07
CA ILE A 72 -6.92 -3.80 -6.70
C ILE A 72 -8.16 -4.35 -7.40
N GLU A 73 -8.00 -5.53 -7.97
CA GLU A 73 -9.08 -6.20 -8.67
C GLU A 73 -9.84 -7.11 -7.70
N VAL A 74 -11.15 -6.99 -7.70
CA VAL A 74 -11.99 -7.86 -6.86
C VAL A 74 -12.41 -9.05 -7.72
N VAL A 75 -12.10 -10.24 -7.24
CA VAL A 75 -12.44 -11.46 -7.96
C VAL A 75 -13.25 -12.37 -7.05
N ASP A 76 -14.20 -13.04 -7.63
CA ASP A 76 -15.06 -13.97 -6.89
C ASP A 76 -14.41 -15.31 -6.72
#